data_2d6b9ae2913e0294d675976f70f90b04
#
_entry.id   2d6b9ae2913e0294d675976f70f90b04
#
_cell.length_a   1.000
_cell.length_b   1.000
_cell.length_c   1.000
_cell.angle_alpha   90.00
_cell.angle_beta   90.00
_cell.angle_gamma   90.00
#
_symmetry.space_group_name_H-M   'P 1'
#
loop_
_entity.id
_entity.type
_entity.pdbx_description
1 polymer ?
#
loop_
_entity_poly.entity_id
_entity_poly.type
_entity_poly.pdbx_seq_one_letter_code
_entity_poly.pdbx_strand_id
1 'polypeptide(L)'
;MTAITTTYLEMTACDQLRPKKTTDARFRVLETSVKQWQFNRFLYLLVGEDWAWRDKLAWSDERWNSYVEADGLKTCVAYYDGSPAGYFELFTQEAEIEIAYLGLAPQFIGRGLRGPLLTHAIEEAWGLNPKRVWVHTCTLDHPSALKNYQSIGMVVFKTETTVPNRVRMANPTSPFSVNVSF
;
A
#
# COMPACT_ATOMS: atom_id res chain seq x y z
N MET A 1 6.76 -24.43 10.81
CA MET A 1 6.19 -23.41 9.89
C MET A 1 5.84 -22.20 10.73
N THR A 2 6.28 -21.02 10.33
CA THR A 2 6.04 -19.79 11.11
C THR A 2 4.62 -19.30 10.84
N ALA A 3 3.85 -19.02 11.89
CA ALA A 3 2.52 -18.44 11.77
C ALA A 3 2.64 -17.02 11.19
N ILE A 4 1.74 -16.67 10.28
CA ILE A 4 1.65 -15.32 9.71
C ILE A 4 0.52 -14.59 10.44
N THR A 5 0.85 -13.48 11.05
CA THR A 5 -0.14 -12.61 11.70
C THR A 5 -0.35 -11.38 10.84
N THR A 6 -1.59 -11.16 10.42
CA THR A 6 -2.05 -9.98 9.70
C THR A 6 -2.74 -9.04 10.67
N THR A 7 -2.32 -7.79 10.69
CA THR A 7 -2.89 -6.73 11.54
C THR A 7 -3.56 -5.69 10.65
N TYR A 8 -4.80 -5.38 10.92
CA TYR A 8 -5.62 -4.40 10.20
C TYR A 8 -5.72 -3.14 11.03
N LEU A 9 -5.44 -2.00 10.40
CA LEU A 9 -5.50 -0.70 11.03
C LEU A 9 -6.45 0.21 10.24
N GLU A 10 -7.08 1.14 10.94
CA GLU A 10 -8.01 2.09 10.34
C GLU A 10 -7.84 3.49 10.89
N MET A 11 -8.40 4.44 10.17
CA MET A 11 -8.62 5.82 10.55
C MET A 11 -10.06 6.17 10.14
N THR A 12 -10.88 6.63 11.09
CA THR A 12 -12.31 6.89 10.88
C THR A 12 -12.66 8.38 10.85
N ALA A 13 -11.65 9.24 11.03
CA ALA A 13 -11.77 10.68 10.90
C ALA A 13 -10.44 11.28 10.43
N CYS A 14 -10.48 12.29 9.56
CA CYS A 14 -9.27 12.87 8.96
C CYS A 14 -8.41 13.63 9.99
N ASP A 15 -8.98 14.13 11.08
CA ASP A 15 -8.29 14.80 12.17
C ASP A 15 -7.44 13.87 13.05
N GLN A 16 -7.59 12.54 12.90
CA GLN A 16 -6.70 11.55 13.51
C GLN A 16 -5.32 11.52 12.86
N LEU A 17 -5.18 12.04 11.64
CA LEU A 17 -3.92 12.06 10.93
C LEU A 17 -2.89 12.93 11.65
N ARG A 18 -1.73 12.34 11.94
CA ARG A 18 -0.52 13.01 12.46
C ARG A 18 0.51 13.10 11.32
N PRO A 19 0.43 14.11 10.46
CA PRO A 19 1.18 14.14 9.22
C PRO A 19 2.69 14.24 9.46
N LYS A 20 3.45 13.48 8.67
CA LYS A 20 4.92 13.56 8.60
C LYS A 20 5.28 14.13 7.24
N LYS A 21 5.58 15.42 7.19
CA LYS A 21 5.90 16.13 5.93
C LYS A 21 7.40 16.24 5.72
N THR A 22 7.81 16.47 4.49
CA THR A 22 9.17 16.81 4.13
C THR A 22 9.19 18.18 3.44
N THR A 23 10.27 18.92 3.65
CA THR A 23 10.55 20.18 2.94
C THR A 23 11.49 19.97 1.75
N ASP A 24 11.93 18.73 1.50
CA ASP A 24 12.80 18.40 0.39
C ASP A 24 12.03 18.50 -0.93
N ALA A 25 12.28 19.56 -1.70
CA ALA A 25 11.61 19.84 -2.96
C ALA A 25 11.86 18.77 -4.06
N ARG A 26 12.85 17.90 -3.87
CA ARG A 26 13.13 16.79 -4.77
C ARG A 26 12.11 15.65 -4.63
N PHE A 27 11.44 15.55 -3.46
CA PHE A 27 10.39 14.56 -3.23
C PHE A 27 9.05 15.12 -3.71
N ARG A 28 8.43 14.43 -4.66
CA ARG A 28 7.11 14.78 -5.22
C ARG A 28 6.27 13.54 -5.38
N VAL A 29 4.99 13.66 -5.10
CA VAL A 29 4.00 12.57 -5.33
C VAL A 29 3.05 13.03 -6.43
N LEU A 30 2.87 12.19 -7.44
CA LEU A 30 2.02 12.46 -8.59
C LEU A 30 1.05 11.30 -8.82
N GLU A 31 -0.20 11.62 -9.10
CA GLU A 31 -1.17 10.63 -9.55
C GLU A 31 -0.89 10.20 -11.00
N THR A 32 -1.02 8.92 -11.30
CA THR A 32 -0.99 8.39 -12.67
C THR A 32 -2.40 8.47 -13.25
N SER A 33 -2.73 9.59 -13.91
CA SER A 33 -4.05 9.79 -14.52
C SER A 33 -4.28 8.92 -15.76
N VAL A 34 -3.20 8.56 -16.47
CA VAL A 34 -3.25 7.62 -17.59
C VAL A 34 -2.94 6.23 -17.07
N LYS A 35 -3.92 5.34 -17.16
CA LYS A 35 -3.80 3.96 -16.70
C LYS A 35 -2.91 3.15 -17.64
N GLN A 36 -1.82 2.60 -17.12
CA GLN A 36 -0.86 1.76 -17.84
C GLN A 36 -0.46 0.59 -16.95
N TRP A 37 -1.03 -0.59 -17.18
CA TRP A 37 -0.78 -1.75 -16.35
C TRP A 37 0.70 -2.16 -16.30
N GLN A 38 1.46 -1.93 -17.38
CA GLN A 38 2.91 -2.18 -17.42
C GLN A 38 3.66 -1.33 -16.40
N PHE A 39 3.21 -0.07 -16.20
CA PHE A 39 3.80 0.82 -15.23
C PHE A 39 3.46 0.39 -13.79
N ASN A 40 2.21 0.00 -13.52
CA ASN A 40 1.85 -0.55 -12.21
C ASN A 40 2.62 -1.85 -11.90
N ARG A 41 2.78 -2.75 -12.89
CA ARG A 41 3.59 -3.95 -12.74
C ARG A 41 5.05 -3.62 -12.45
N PHE A 42 5.62 -2.64 -13.15
CA PHE A 42 6.98 -2.15 -12.88
C PHE A 42 7.12 -1.63 -11.44
N LEU A 43 6.20 -0.80 -10.99
CA LEU A 43 6.20 -0.25 -9.62
C LEU A 43 6.06 -1.36 -8.56
N TYR A 44 5.17 -2.32 -8.81
CA TYR A 44 5.00 -3.48 -7.95
C TYR A 44 6.30 -4.29 -7.79
N LEU A 45 7.01 -4.54 -8.90
CA LEU A 45 8.30 -5.24 -8.87
C LEU A 45 9.39 -4.38 -8.22
N LEU A 46 9.50 -3.10 -8.60
CA LEU A 46 10.51 -2.18 -8.08
C LEU A 46 10.48 -2.05 -6.55
N VAL A 47 9.27 -2.03 -5.98
CA VAL A 47 9.08 -1.84 -4.53
C VAL A 47 8.99 -3.16 -3.80
N GLY A 48 8.32 -4.16 -4.38
CA GLY A 48 7.96 -5.41 -3.71
C GLY A 48 9.01 -6.52 -3.79
N GLU A 49 10.09 -6.37 -4.60
CA GLU A 49 11.06 -7.45 -4.87
C GLU A 49 11.72 -7.97 -3.59
N ASP A 50 12.13 -7.08 -2.69
CA ASP A 50 12.78 -7.43 -1.41
C ASP A 50 11.76 -7.85 -0.31
N TRP A 51 10.47 -7.74 -0.60
CA TRP A 51 9.38 -8.04 0.34
C TRP A 51 8.55 -9.22 -0.15
N ALA A 52 7.66 -9.70 0.68
CA ALA A 52 6.83 -10.86 0.34
C ALA A 52 5.70 -10.56 -0.67
N TRP A 53 5.85 -9.56 -1.54
CA TRP A 53 4.89 -9.24 -2.60
C TRP A 53 4.99 -10.28 -3.72
N ARG A 54 4.20 -11.33 -3.63
CA ARG A 54 4.23 -12.45 -4.57
C ARG A 54 2.89 -12.76 -5.22
N ASP A 55 1.84 -12.14 -4.72
CA ASP A 55 0.45 -12.40 -5.10
C ASP A 55 0.15 -12.07 -6.57
N LYS A 56 0.84 -11.07 -7.15
CA LYS A 56 0.66 -10.65 -8.54
C LYS A 56 1.76 -11.12 -9.50
N LEU A 57 2.79 -11.84 -9.03
CA LEU A 57 3.91 -12.26 -9.89
C LEU A 57 3.46 -13.19 -11.03
N ALA A 58 2.44 -14.03 -10.79
CA ALA A 58 1.90 -14.97 -11.75
C ALA A 58 0.71 -14.42 -12.57
N TRP A 59 0.41 -13.12 -12.45
CA TRP A 59 -0.71 -12.54 -13.19
C TRP A 59 -0.38 -12.41 -14.67
N SER A 60 -1.37 -12.73 -15.53
CA SER A 60 -1.30 -12.45 -16.97
C SER A 60 -1.45 -10.94 -17.22
N ASP A 61 -1.10 -10.53 -18.44
CA ASP A 61 -1.23 -9.13 -18.87
C ASP A 61 -2.69 -8.65 -18.81
N GLU A 62 -3.64 -9.54 -19.19
CA GLU A 62 -5.08 -9.24 -19.14
C GLU A 62 -5.54 -9.01 -17.69
N ARG A 63 -5.02 -9.80 -16.74
CA ARG A 63 -5.36 -9.63 -15.31
C ARG A 63 -4.78 -8.34 -14.76
N TRP A 64 -3.55 -7.98 -15.13
CA TRP A 64 -2.96 -6.70 -14.78
C TRP A 64 -3.78 -5.54 -15.36
N ASN A 65 -4.15 -5.64 -16.63
CA ASN A 65 -4.96 -4.61 -17.28
C ASN A 65 -6.31 -4.43 -16.56
N SER A 66 -7.03 -5.53 -16.33
CA SER A 66 -8.32 -5.49 -15.62
C SER A 66 -8.22 -4.89 -14.22
N TYR A 67 -7.14 -5.16 -13.50
CA TYR A 67 -6.88 -4.58 -12.19
C TYR A 67 -6.65 -3.07 -12.26
N VAL A 68 -5.81 -2.63 -13.19
CA VAL A 68 -5.45 -1.21 -13.31
C VAL A 68 -6.61 -0.38 -13.88
N GLU A 69 -7.43 -0.97 -14.76
CA GLU A 69 -8.61 -0.31 -15.31
C GLU A 69 -9.80 -0.22 -14.32
N ALA A 70 -9.75 -0.91 -13.18
CA ALA A 70 -10.82 -0.85 -12.20
C ALA A 70 -11.10 0.60 -11.75
N ASP A 71 -12.37 0.99 -11.72
CA ASP A 71 -12.82 2.36 -11.40
C ASP A 71 -12.40 2.80 -9.99
N GLY A 72 -12.32 1.86 -9.04
CA GLY A 72 -11.92 2.15 -7.66
C GLY A 72 -10.43 2.30 -7.44
N LEU A 73 -9.58 1.98 -8.42
CA LEU A 73 -8.12 2.02 -8.25
C LEU A 73 -7.55 3.40 -8.58
N LYS A 74 -6.81 3.96 -7.63
CA LYS A 74 -5.99 5.17 -7.78
C LYS A 74 -4.54 4.84 -7.49
N THR A 75 -3.64 5.12 -8.43
CA THR A 75 -2.19 4.91 -8.29
C THR A 75 -1.48 6.25 -8.20
N CYS A 76 -0.63 6.42 -7.20
CA CYS A 76 0.23 7.59 -7.03
C CYS A 76 1.69 7.16 -6.90
N VAL A 77 2.57 7.87 -7.58
CA VAL A 77 4.02 7.58 -7.60
C VAL A 77 4.78 8.70 -6.93
N ALA A 78 5.64 8.33 -6.01
CA ALA A 78 6.61 9.22 -5.42
C ALA A 78 7.88 9.26 -6.29
N TYR A 79 8.29 10.45 -6.65
CA TYR A 79 9.54 10.72 -7.35
C TYR A 79 10.53 11.43 -6.43
N TYR A 80 11.80 11.14 -6.61
CA TYR A 80 12.89 11.86 -5.97
C TYR A 80 13.94 12.18 -7.05
N ASP A 81 14.13 13.47 -7.33
CA ASP A 81 14.98 13.94 -8.43
C ASP A 81 14.67 13.25 -9.78
N GLY A 82 13.38 13.08 -10.09
CA GLY A 82 12.93 12.47 -11.33
C GLY A 82 12.95 10.94 -11.38
N SER A 83 13.50 10.27 -10.35
CA SER A 83 13.49 8.81 -10.27
C SER A 83 12.29 8.32 -9.46
N PRO A 84 11.59 7.24 -9.86
CA PRO A 84 10.57 6.61 -9.03
C PRO A 84 11.16 6.14 -7.71
N ALA A 85 10.71 6.75 -6.60
CA ALA A 85 11.23 6.50 -5.27
C ALA A 85 10.32 5.59 -4.44
N GLY A 86 9.08 5.40 -4.89
CA GLY A 86 8.08 4.58 -4.25
C GLY A 86 6.71 4.83 -4.85
N TYR A 87 5.69 4.16 -4.36
CA TYR A 87 4.32 4.38 -4.81
C TYR A 87 3.32 3.91 -3.78
N PHE A 88 2.08 4.26 -4.00
CA PHE A 88 0.95 3.65 -3.31
C PHE A 88 -0.24 3.48 -4.26
N GLU A 89 -1.08 2.52 -3.94
CA GLU A 89 -2.36 2.29 -4.58
C GLU A 89 -3.47 2.39 -3.54
N LEU A 90 -4.48 3.19 -3.86
CA LEU A 90 -5.71 3.30 -3.08
C LEU A 90 -6.81 2.54 -3.83
N PHE A 91 -7.56 1.73 -3.10
CA PHE A 91 -8.70 1.04 -3.65
C PHE A 91 -9.98 1.47 -2.93
N THR A 92 -10.88 2.10 -3.69
CA THR A 92 -12.19 2.53 -3.17
C THR A 92 -13.19 1.40 -3.33
N GLN A 93 -13.79 1.00 -2.22
CA GLN A 93 -14.89 0.05 -2.21
C GLN A 93 -16.02 0.61 -1.37
N GLU A 94 -17.18 0.87 -1.99
CA GLU A 94 -18.30 1.54 -1.37
C GLU A 94 -17.91 2.90 -0.77
N ALA A 95 -17.96 3.03 0.54
CA ALA A 95 -17.60 4.25 1.27
C ALA A 95 -16.27 4.14 2.02
N GLU A 96 -15.44 3.16 1.70
CA GLU A 96 -14.18 2.89 2.37
C GLU A 96 -13.02 2.92 1.39
N ILE A 97 -11.83 3.29 1.85
CA ILE A 97 -10.62 3.26 1.06
C ILE A 97 -9.57 2.41 1.74
N GLU A 98 -9.11 1.42 1.02
CA GLU A 98 -7.95 0.61 1.37
C GLU A 98 -6.67 1.24 0.80
N ILE A 99 -5.64 1.39 1.62
CA ILE A 99 -4.27 1.54 1.12
C ILE A 99 -3.80 0.14 0.72
N ALA A 100 -4.04 -0.20 -0.55
CA ALA A 100 -3.84 -1.57 -1.05
C ALA A 100 -2.35 -1.92 -1.18
N TYR A 101 -1.54 -0.98 -1.66
CA TYR A 101 -0.08 -1.08 -1.73
C TYR A 101 0.54 0.25 -1.31
N LEU A 102 1.65 0.18 -0.58
CA LEU A 102 2.46 1.35 -0.25
C LEU A 102 3.88 0.91 0.06
N GLY A 103 4.86 1.52 -0.58
CA GLY A 103 6.25 1.26 -0.28
C GLY A 103 7.23 2.18 -0.99
N LEU A 104 8.47 2.16 -0.50
CA LEU A 104 9.61 2.83 -1.12
C LEU A 104 10.45 1.81 -1.89
N ALA A 105 11.01 2.23 -3.02
CA ALA A 105 12.02 1.46 -3.72
C ALA A 105 13.27 1.31 -2.82
N PRO A 106 14.01 0.17 -2.89
CA PRO A 106 15.06 -0.19 -1.93
C PRO A 106 16.09 0.91 -1.71
N GLN A 107 16.55 1.58 -2.76
CA GLN A 107 17.56 2.65 -2.69
C GLN A 107 17.09 3.94 -1.99
N PHE A 108 15.81 4.07 -1.71
CA PHE A 108 15.22 5.23 -1.01
C PHE A 108 14.81 4.92 0.44
N ILE A 109 14.94 3.67 0.87
CA ILE A 109 14.73 3.27 2.26
C ILE A 109 15.81 3.92 3.15
N GLY A 110 15.42 4.35 4.35
CA GLY A 110 16.34 5.00 5.30
C GLY A 110 16.58 6.50 5.05
N ARG A 111 15.98 7.09 4.01
CA ARG A 111 16.12 8.52 3.71
C ARG A 111 15.03 9.43 4.33
N GLY A 112 14.22 8.88 5.24
CA GLY A 112 13.14 9.65 5.89
C GLY A 112 11.90 9.88 5.02
N LEU A 113 11.79 9.25 3.84
CA LEU A 113 10.72 9.48 2.87
C LEU A 113 9.45 8.68 3.14
N ARG A 114 9.51 7.67 4.00
CA ARG A 114 8.37 6.79 4.33
C ARG A 114 7.21 7.57 4.97
N GLY A 115 7.50 8.39 5.98
CA GLY A 115 6.48 9.20 6.64
C GLY A 115 5.76 10.14 5.69
N PRO A 116 6.49 10.93 4.89
CA PRO A 116 5.91 11.75 3.82
C PRO A 116 5.06 10.95 2.82
N LEU A 117 5.52 9.79 2.34
CA LEU A 117 4.76 8.94 1.40
C LEU A 117 3.43 8.48 2.02
N LEU A 118 3.48 7.97 3.24
CA LEU A 118 2.28 7.51 3.96
C LEU A 118 1.33 8.67 4.28
N THR A 119 1.86 9.85 4.60
CA THR A 119 1.04 11.05 4.79
C THR A 119 0.28 11.40 3.51
N HIS A 120 0.97 11.43 2.36
CA HIS A 120 0.32 11.66 1.07
C HIS A 120 -0.77 10.63 0.77
N ALA A 121 -0.51 9.35 1.01
CA ALA A 121 -1.50 8.30 0.77
C ALA A 121 -2.78 8.51 1.59
N ILE A 122 -2.64 8.88 2.87
CA ILE A 122 -3.79 9.13 3.75
C ILE A 122 -4.51 10.44 3.38
N GLU A 123 -3.77 11.52 3.06
CA GLU A 123 -4.35 12.78 2.60
C GLU A 123 -5.14 12.60 1.30
N GLU A 124 -4.58 11.85 0.32
CA GLU A 124 -5.26 11.51 -0.94
C GLU A 124 -6.52 10.66 -0.70
N ALA A 125 -6.43 9.69 0.21
CA ALA A 125 -7.58 8.86 0.55
C ALA A 125 -8.69 9.72 1.17
N TRP A 126 -8.40 10.59 2.13
CA TRP A 126 -9.40 11.47 2.75
C TRP A 126 -9.95 12.50 1.77
N GLY A 127 -9.19 12.91 0.75
CA GLY A 127 -9.66 13.77 -0.33
C GLY A 127 -10.82 13.20 -1.14
N LEU A 128 -11.05 11.88 -1.07
CA LEU A 128 -12.16 11.18 -1.72
C LEU A 128 -13.41 11.04 -0.82
N ASN A 129 -13.41 11.65 0.38
CA ASN A 129 -14.52 11.67 1.34
C ASN A 129 -15.03 10.27 1.79
N PRO A 130 -14.17 9.33 2.16
CA PRO A 130 -14.60 8.04 2.67
C PRO A 130 -15.14 8.14 4.11
N LYS A 131 -15.83 7.08 4.56
CA LYS A 131 -16.18 6.90 5.98
C LYS A 131 -15.00 6.40 6.80
N ARG A 132 -14.07 5.68 6.17
CA ARG A 132 -12.81 5.23 6.77
C ARG A 132 -11.73 5.00 5.75
N VAL A 133 -10.50 5.13 6.19
CA VAL A 133 -9.28 4.70 5.46
C VAL A 133 -8.68 3.55 6.27
N TRP A 134 -8.36 2.45 5.61
CA TRP A 134 -7.78 1.30 6.29
C TRP A 134 -6.61 0.69 5.52
N VAL A 135 -5.83 -0.10 6.23
CA VAL A 135 -4.66 -0.81 5.70
C VAL A 135 -4.48 -2.10 6.48
N HIS A 136 -3.83 -3.07 5.90
CA HIS A 136 -3.33 -4.22 6.64
C HIS A 136 -1.83 -4.40 6.44
N THR A 137 -1.18 -5.01 7.40
CA THR A 137 0.23 -5.39 7.36
C THR A 137 0.40 -6.76 8.01
N CYS A 138 1.43 -7.49 7.65
CA CYS A 138 1.66 -8.82 8.20
C CYS A 138 3.08 -9.01 8.72
N THR A 139 3.32 -10.12 9.40
CA THR A 139 4.64 -10.44 9.97
C THR A 139 5.74 -10.70 8.94
N LEU A 140 5.41 -10.74 7.65
CA LEU A 140 6.37 -10.83 6.54
C LEU A 140 6.77 -9.46 5.99
N ASP A 141 6.08 -8.40 6.41
CA ASP A 141 6.40 -7.02 6.04
C ASP A 141 7.59 -6.50 6.87
N HIS A 142 8.06 -5.31 6.51
CA HIS A 142 9.14 -4.67 7.26
C HIS A 142 8.78 -4.55 8.76
N PRO A 143 9.69 -4.90 9.70
CA PRO A 143 9.38 -4.92 11.14
C PRO A 143 8.84 -3.61 11.73
N SER A 144 9.09 -2.48 11.08
CA SER A 144 8.58 -1.18 11.51
C SER A 144 7.22 -0.79 10.89
N ALA A 145 6.63 -1.61 10.01
CA ALA A 145 5.40 -1.28 9.30
C ALA A 145 4.26 -0.91 10.26
N LEU A 146 3.94 -1.79 11.19
CA LEU A 146 2.90 -1.57 12.20
C LEU A 146 3.11 -0.28 12.99
N LYS A 147 4.33 -0.05 13.48
CA LYS A 147 4.68 1.16 14.25
C LYS A 147 4.52 2.45 13.41
N ASN A 148 4.82 2.39 12.12
CA ASN A 148 4.67 3.52 11.21
C ASN A 148 3.20 3.92 11.06
N TYR A 149 2.30 2.95 10.83
CA TYR A 149 0.87 3.19 10.76
C TYR A 149 0.31 3.75 12.07
N GLN A 150 0.69 3.18 13.20
CA GLN A 150 0.28 3.68 14.51
C GLN A 150 0.80 5.10 14.79
N SER A 151 2.05 5.39 14.40
CA SER A 151 2.67 6.71 14.64
C SER A 151 2.03 7.84 13.83
N ILE A 152 1.34 7.52 12.73
CA ILE A 152 0.63 8.50 11.90
C ILE A 152 -0.83 8.66 12.31
N GLY A 153 -1.30 7.88 13.29
CA GLY A 153 -2.65 8.01 13.86
C GLY A 153 -3.61 6.86 13.56
N MET A 154 -3.18 5.84 12.80
CA MET A 154 -4.04 4.66 12.56
C MET A 154 -4.13 3.78 13.81
N VAL A 155 -5.27 3.19 14.03
CA VAL A 155 -5.54 2.30 15.16
C VAL A 155 -5.83 0.88 14.69
N VAL A 156 -5.35 -0.10 15.45
CA VAL A 156 -5.64 -1.53 15.16
C VAL A 156 -7.10 -1.83 15.48
N PHE A 157 -7.81 -2.41 14.51
CA PHE A 157 -9.20 -2.84 14.73
C PHE A 157 -9.39 -4.35 14.59
N LYS A 158 -8.44 -5.06 13.95
CA LYS A 158 -8.50 -6.50 13.76
C LYS A 158 -7.11 -7.10 13.67
N THR A 159 -6.97 -8.35 14.14
CA THR A 159 -5.76 -9.15 13.97
C THR A 159 -6.15 -10.60 13.65
N GLU A 160 -5.50 -11.20 12.66
CA GLU A 160 -5.72 -12.59 12.26
C GLU A 160 -4.40 -13.33 12.19
N THR A 161 -4.36 -14.56 12.69
CA THR A 161 -3.16 -15.39 12.62
C THR A 161 -3.48 -16.66 11.83
N THR A 162 -2.72 -16.89 10.76
CA THR A 162 -2.87 -18.06 9.90
C THR A 162 -1.60 -18.91 9.98
N VAL A 163 -1.77 -20.22 10.23
CA VAL A 163 -0.68 -21.18 10.10
C VAL A 163 -0.76 -21.78 8.69
N PRO A 164 0.26 -21.60 7.83
CA PRO A 164 0.25 -22.19 6.51
C PRO A 164 0.17 -23.72 6.60
N ASN A 165 -1.00 -24.27 6.27
CA ASN A 165 -1.16 -25.73 6.17
C ASN A 165 -0.75 -26.17 4.76
N ARG A 166 -0.11 -27.31 4.63
CA ARG A 166 0.44 -27.87 3.38
C ARG A 166 -0.61 -28.21 2.29
N VAL A 167 -1.88 -27.92 2.53
CA VAL A 167 -2.97 -28.30 1.59
C VAL A 167 -3.98 -27.15 1.48
N ARG A 168 -4.09 -26.66 0.29
CA ARG A 168 -5.01 -25.68 -0.30
C ARG A 168 -4.47 -24.25 -0.38
N MET A 169 -4.07 -23.89 -1.59
CA MET A 169 -4.26 -22.54 -2.11
C MET A 169 -5.79 -22.30 -2.15
N ALA A 170 -6.36 -21.85 -1.04
CA ALA A 170 -7.71 -21.30 -1.05
C ALA A 170 -7.62 -19.91 -1.68
N ASN A 171 -8.37 -19.68 -2.74
CA ASN A 171 -8.58 -18.36 -3.30
C ASN A 171 -8.95 -17.39 -2.17
N PRO A 172 -8.25 -16.26 -2.02
CA PRO A 172 -8.72 -15.19 -1.17
C PRO A 172 -10.07 -14.73 -1.71
N THR A 173 -11.06 -14.65 -0.86
CA THR A 173 -12.45 -14.25 -1.19
C THR A 173 -12.60 -12.76 -1.53
N SER A 174 -11.51 -12.01 -1.56
CA SER A 174 -11.43 -10.67 -2.14
C SER A 174 -10.44 -10.71 -3.30
N PRO A 175 -10.82 -10.23 -4.50
CA PRO A 175 -9.90 -10.13 -5.64
C PRO A 175 -8.76 -9.11 -5.39
N PHE A 176 -8.81 -8.39 -4.27
CA PHE A 176 -7.94 -7.25 -3.95
C PHE A 176 -7.22 -7.37 -2.61
N SER A 177 -7.24 -8.53 -1.94
CA SER A 177 -6.47 -8.73 -0.70
C SER A 177 -4.97 -8.70 -0.98
N VAL A 178 -4.28 -7.72 -0.46
CA VAL A 178 -2.90 -7.43 -0.82
C VAL A 178 -2.05 -7.07 0.39
N ASN A 179 -0.78 -7.38 0.29
CA ASN A 179 0.23 -7.09 1.29
C ASN A 179 0.82 -5.69 1.09
N VAL A 180 0.95 -4.95 2.15
CA VAL A 180 1.65 -3.67 2.18
C VAL A 180 3.04 -3.89 2.77
N SER A 181 4.08 -3.42 2.07
CA SER A 181 5.47 -3.56 2.50
C SER A 181 6.16 -2.20 2.66
N PHE A 182 7.05 -2.12 3.62
CA PHE A 182 7.87 -0.94 3.90
C PHE A 182 9.34 -1.30 3.94
#